data_b54bd9b00c748ce7281ff014672f3d99
#
_entry.id   b54bd9b00c748ce7281ff014672f3d99
#
_cell.length_a   1.000
_cell.length_b   1.000
_cell.length_c   1.000
_cell.angle_alpha   90.00
_cell.angle_beta   90.00
_cell.angle_gamma   90.00
#
_symmetry.space_group_name_H-M   'P 1'
#
loop_
_entity.id
_entity.type
_entity.pdbx_description
1 polymer ?
#
loop_
_entity_poly.entity_id
_entity_poly.type
_entity_poly.pdbx_seq_one_letter_code
_entity_poly.pdbx_strand_id
1 'polypeptide(L)'
;MSFALTREGIKPVAKGFALALALFQIWFTTGFGVLDGSMMRVMFVSFITVLVFLFIPCRKYKENEKEPTLFLLIDLCCAGLAIATAVYFALHLTEITTRMRYIDDVTPAAKFFAAATVLLVLEITRRTTGWALVIVASTLILYAFFGDMLPRAVKHTGFTFDVIVEHLFLLNEGVYGIPIGVATSTLFGFIMFGAFLERSKMSSIFMDLACLLTRNSQGGPAKVAIFASALFGTISGSAAANVYGTGTFTIPLMKKVGYRAPFAGAVEAVASTGGQLMPPVMGTAAFLMADLSGAGYLNVAKAALLPAILYYLALLVMIHFEAVKNDLGKLSPDMVPETKSVVSRLYYLVPIAVLILLLGMGRSVVFCANIATLSIVLLAMLKAETRFTFKSFIEALVASSRGALMVSACCACSGLIVGVLSLTGIGYKFINLITILAGDSLFLLMVYLMLTSFVLGMGIPTTPAYIVVATLGAPALIKAGAPQLVAHMFVFYYAILSFITPPVCVAAFAGAAIAESKAMETGFIALKLGIVAFIVPYMFVYQPALLGIGETPEIIWAAITAIIGVIGIAGGMQSWLLCSTSAWERAFLLIGGLSTDIIGFGLLFSVGIVQMLRRRRAPIAA
;
A
#
# COMPACT_ATOMS: atom_id res chain seq x y z
N MET A 1 17.61 -30.90 -32.50
CA MET A 1 16.71 -29.94 -31.81
C MET A 1 17.55 -28.80 -31.25
N SER A 2 17.69 -27.69 -31.95
CA SER A 2 18.33 -26.51 -31.40
C SER A 2 17.36 -25.95 -30.35
N PHE A 3 17.66 -26.09 -29.09
CA PHE A 3 17.00 -25.34 -28.02
C PHE A 3 17.31 -23.86 -28.25
N ALA A 4 16.43 -23.20 -29.01
CA ALA A 4 16.48 -21.75 -29.09
C ALA A 4 16.26 -21.24 -27.67
N LEU A 5 17.31 -20.66 -27.07
CA LEU A 5 17.27 -20.09 -25.71
C LEU A 5 16.30 -18.91 -25.76
N THR A 6 15.07 -19.15 -25.36
CA THR A 6 13.98 -18.15 -25.35
C THR A 6 13.41 -18.06 -23.95
N ARG A 7 12.85 -16.90 -23.60
CA ARG A 7 12.20 -16.73 -22.29
C ARG A 7 11.02 -17.69 -22.09
N GLU A 8 10.36 -18.11 -23.16
CA GLU A 8 9.35 -19.16 -23.10
C GLU A 8 9.92 -20.52 -22.72
N GLY A 9 11.09 -20.86 -23.26
CA GLY A 9 11.78 -22.11 -22.94
C GLY A 9 12.25 -22.19 -21.48
N ILE A 10 12.54 -21.06 -20.83
CA ILE A 10 12.96 -21.03 -19.41
C ILE A 10 11.78 -20.87 -18.45
N LYS A 11 10.53 -20.66 -18.91
CA LYS A 11 9.34 -20.58 -18.04
C LYS A 11 9.19 -21.75 -17.05
N PRO A 12 9.44 -23.02 -17.43
CA PRO A 12 9.38 -24.13 -16.47
C PRO A 12 10.40 -24.00 -15.35
N VAL A 13 11.63 -23.55 -15.66
CA VAL A 13 12.69 -23.32 -14.68
C VAL A 13 12.29 -22.18 -13.74
N ALA A 14 11.77 -21.07 -14.27
CA ALA A 14 11.28 -19.96 -13.48
C ALA A 14 10.13 -20.36 -12.54
N LYS A 15 9.21 -21.24 -13.00
CA LYS A 15 8.15 -21.80 -12.14
C LYS A 15 8.73 -22.70 -11.05
N GLY A 16 9.77 -23.49 -11.37
CA GLY A 16 10.49 -24.31 -10.38
C GLY A 16 11.11 -23.47 -9.26
N PHE A 17 11.82 -22.40 -9.61
CA PHE A 17 12.36 -21.44 -8.63
C PHE A 17 11.28 -20.73 -7.83
N ALA A 18 10.15 -20.35 -8.45
CA ALA A 18 9.03 -19.74 -7.74
C ALA A 18 8.39 -20.73 -6.74
N LEU A 19 8.23 -21.98 -7.13
CA LEU A 19 7.77 -23.04 -6.22
C LEU A 19 8.76 -23.26 -5.09
N ALA A 20 10.05 -23.30 -5.38
CA ALA A 20 11.11 -23.46 -4.37
C ALA A 20 11.09 -22.30 -3.35
N LEU A 21 10.90 -21.04 -3.80
CA LEU A 21 10.74 -19.89 -2.90
C LEU A 21 9.52 -20.07 -2.00
N ALA A 22 8.36 -20.44 -2.55
CA ALA A 22 7.13 -20.61 -1.77
C ALA A 22 7.29 -21.73 -0.71
N LEU A 23 7.87 -22.86 -1.09
CA LEU A 23 8.15 -23.97 -0.16
C LEU A 23 9.17 -23.59 0.90
N PHE A 24 10.23 -22.87 0.52
CA PHE A 24 11.24 -22.36 1.45
C PHE A 24 10.60 -21.41 2.48
N GLN A 25 9.71 -20.52 2.04
CA GLN A 25 9.00 -19.61 2.94
C GLN A 25 8.05 -20.34 3.89
N ILE A 26 7.30 -21.34 3.40
CA ILE A 26 6.44 -22.17 4.25
C ILE A 26 7.29 -22.91 5.29
N TRP A 27 8.38 -23.55 4.86
CA TRP A 27 9.28 -24.28 5.76
C TRP A 27 9.85 -23.39 6.89
N PHE A 28 10.26 -22.17 6.56
CA PHE A 28 10.76 -21.21 7.53
C PHE A 28 9.65 -20.66 8.44
N THR A 29 8.55 -20.21 7.87
CA THR A 29 7.49 -19.51 8.63
C THR A 29 6.64 -20.44 9.49
N THR A 30 6.65 -21.74 9.22
CA THR A 30 5.99 -22.75 10.07
C THR A 30 6.87 -23.26 11.22
N GLY A 31 8.13 -22.83 11.28
CA GLY A 31 9.06 -23.20 12.34
C GLY A 31 9.73 -24.58 12.17
N PHE A 32 9.53 -25.26 11.03
CA PHE A 32 10.26 -26.48 10.71
C PHE A 32 11.73 -26.24 10.39
N GLY A 33 12.09 -25.01 10.02
CA GLY A 33 13.45 -24.60 9.70
C GLY A 33 13.99 -23.57 10.67
N VAL A 34 15.23 -23.77 11.11
CA VAL A 34 15.99 -22.79 11.89
C VAL A 34 17.13 -22.28 11.03
N LEU A 35 17.05 -21.01 10.63
CA LEU A 35 18.11 -20.31 9.91
C LEU A 35 18.44 -19.01 10.65
N ASP A 36 19.70 -18.60 10.57
CA ASP A 36 20.08 -17.26 11.00
C ASP A 36 19.28 -16.21 10.24
N GLY A 37 18.86 -15.13 10.95
CA GLY A 37 18.01 -14.10 10.36
C GLY A 37 18.67 -13.36 9.19
N SER A 38 20.00 -13.18 9.21
CA SER A 38 20.75 -12.56 8.13
C SER A 38 20.79 -13.47 6.91
N MET A 39 21.07 -14.77 7.13
CA MET A 39 21.08 -15.76 6.05
C MET A 39 19.71 -15.90 5.38
N MET A 40 18.63 -15.88 6.17
CA MET A 40 17.27 -15.91 5.65
C MET A 40 16.99 -14.74 4.69
N ARG A 41 17.38 -13.53 5.06
CA ARG A 41 17.21 -12.32 4.25
C ARG A 41 18.01 -12.39 2.96
N VAL A 42 19.26 -12.86 3.04
CA VAL A 42 20.14 -13.05 1.87
C VAL A 42 19.55 -14.06 0.89
N MET A 43 19.12 -15.22 1.36
CA MET A 43 18.48 -16.24 0.52
C MET A 43 17.21 -15.69 -0.14
N PHE A 44 16.38 -15.02 0.61
CA PHE A 44 15.14 -14.43 0.08
C PHE A 44 15.42 -13.41 -1.02
N VAL A 45 16.34 -12.45 -0.80
CA VAL A 45 16.73 -11.45 -1.82
C VAL A 45 17.29 -12.15 -3.05
N SER A 46 18.11 -13.19 -2.89
CA SER A 46 18.65 -13.96 -4.01
C SER A 46 17.56 -14.66 -4.80
N PHE A 47 16.60 -15.33 -4.15
CA PHE A 47 15.44 -15.92 -4.83
C PHE A 47 14.64 -14.86 -5.60
N ILE A 48 14.34 -13.73 -4.99
CA ILE A 48 13.61 -12.62 -5.64
C ILE A 48 14.39 -12.12 -6.85
N THR A 49 15.70 -11.92 -6.70
CA THR A 49 16.57 -11.44 -7.80
C THR A 49 16.56 -12.41 -8.96
N VAL A 50 16.79 -13.70 -8.71
CA VAL A 50 16.72 -14.76 -9.73
C VAL A 50 15.36 -14.75 -10.44
N LEU A 51 14.25 -14.70 -9.67
CA LEU A 51 12.91 -14.74 -10.23
C LEU A 51 12.58 -13.50 -11.06
N VAL A 52 13.03 -12.31 -10.67
CA VAL A 52 12.84 -11.09 -11.46
C VAL A 52 13.56 -11.22 -12.80
N PHE A 53 14.81 -11.69 -12.83
CA PHE A 53 15.55 -11.90 -14.09
C PHE A 53 14.92 -12.99 -14.96
N LEU A 54 14.33 -14.03 -14.38
CA LEU A 54 13.68 -15.09 -15.13
C LEU A 54 12.29 -14.71 -15.67
N PHE A 55 11.50 -13.91 -14.91
CA PHE A 55 10.13 -13.56 -15.32
C PHE A 55 10.01 -12.23 -16.05
N ILE A 56 10.84 -11.23 -15.72
CA ILE A 56 10.68 -9.85 -16.17
C ILE A 56 11.85 -9.48 -17.09
N PRO A 57 11.60 -9.26 -18.41
CA PRO A 57 12.64 -8.87 -19.34
C PRO A 57 13.20 -7.48 -19.04
N CYS A 58 14.42 -7.22 -19.50
CA CYS A 58 15.10 -5.93 -19.33
C CYS A 58 14.30 -4.76 -19.94
N ARG A 59 13.57 -5.02 -21.04
CA ARG A 59 12.73 -4.07 -21.75
C ARG A 59 11.39 -4.74 -22.09
N LYS A 60 10.31 -3.97 -22.17
CA LYS A 60 9.03 -4.44 -22.71
C LYS A 60 9.17 -4.58 -24.23
N TYR A 61 8.98 -5.79 -24.74
CA TYR A 61 8.94 -6.09 -26.18
C TYR A 61 7.50 -6.03 -26.67
N LYS A 62 7.30 -5.58 -27.93
CA LYS A 62 5.99 -5.66 -28.59
C LYS A 62 5.66 -7.12 -28.92
N GLU A 63 4.37 -7.45 -29.10
CA GLU A 63 3.90 -8.83 -29.32
C GLU A 63 4.65 -9.58 -30.44
N ASN A 64 5.17 -8.87 -31.46
CA ASN A 64 5.91 -9.43 -32.60
C ASN A 64 7.44 -9.28 -32.49
N GLU A 65 7.96 -8.68 -31.41
CA GLU A 65 9.40 -8.44 -31.22
C GLU A 65 10.00 -9.56 -30.35
N LYS A 66 10.92 -10.34 -30.90
CA LYS A 66 11.64 -11.38 -30.16
C LYS A 66 12.72 -10.74 -29.28
N GLU A 67 12.82 -11.19 -28.05
CA GLU A 67 13.92 -10.79 -27.16
C GLU A 67 15.26 -11.29 -27.72
N PRO A 68 16.29 -10.42 -27.88
CA PRO A 68 17.61 -10.87 -28.30
C PRO A 68 18.21 -11.85 -27.29
N THR A 69 18.79 -12.94 -27.76
CA THR A 69 19.40 -13.99 -26.93
C THR A 69 20.47 -13.45 -25.98
N LEU A 70 21.18 -12.37 -26.40
CA LEU A 70 22.19 -11.70 -25.58
C LEU A 70 21.61 -11.16 -24.26
N PHE A 71 20.43 -10.50 -24.29
CA PHE A 71 19.81 -9.99 -23.07
C PHE A 71 19.39 -11.12 -22.14
N LEU A 72 18.90 -12.23 -22.69
CA LEU A 72 18.55 -13.40 -21.88
C LEU A 72 19.81 -14.04 -21.26
N LEU A 73 20.93 -14.09 -21.98
CA LEU A 73 22.21 -14.55 -21.42
C LEU A 73 22.68 -13.65 -20.26
N ILE A 74 22.59 -12.33 -20.44
CA ILE A 74 22.91 -11.38 -19.37
C ILE A 74 22.02 -11.61 -18.16
N ASP A 75 20.72 -11.83 -18.36
CA ASP A 75 19.76 -12.12 -17.28
C ASP A 75 20.12 -13.40 -16.53
N LEU A 76 20.52 -14.45 -17.24
CA LEU A 76 20.97 -15.70 -16.64
C LEU A 76 22.30 -15.52 -15.87
N CYS A 77 23.23 -14.73 -16.39
CA CYS A 77 24.47 -14.39 -15.67
C CYS A 77 24.17 -13.60 -14.37
N CYS A 78 23.24 -12.62 -14.43
CA CYS A 78 22.80 -11.86 -13.25
C CYS A 78 22.10 -12.76 -12.23
N ALA A 79 21.27 -13.71 -12.68
CA ALA A 79 20.65 -14.72 -11.82
C ALA A 79 21.70 -15.64 -11.17
N GLY A 80 22.71 -16.07 -11.94
CA GLY A 80 23.85 -16.84 -11.43
C GLY A 80 24.66 -16.07 -10.39
N LEU A 81 24.89 -14.78 -10.62
CA LEU A 81 25.60 -13.90 -9.67
C LEU A 81 24.81 -13.72 -8.36
N ALA A 82 23.48 -13.63 -8.41
CA ALA A 82 22.65 -13.58 -7.22
C ALA A 82 22.73 -14.88 -6.40
N ILE A 83 22.79 -16.04 -7.07
CA ILE A 83 23.00 -17.34 -6.39
C ILE A 83 24.41 -17.39 -5.78
N ALA A 84 25.43 -16.96 -6.53
CA ALA A 84 26.81 -16.91 -6.05
C ALA A 84 26.96 -16.02 -4.81
N THR A 85 26.22 -14.89 -4.74
CA THR A 85 26.17 -14.03 -3.55
C THR A 85 25.61 -14.76 -2.34
N ALA A 86 24.52 -15.52 -2.50
CA ALA A 86 23.93 -16.29 -1.40
C ALA A 86 24.90 -17.40 -0.92
N VAL A 87 25.57 -18.09 -1.85
CA VAL A 87 26.57 -19.10 -1.53
C VAL A 87 27.76 -18.48 -0.80
N TYR A 88 28.29 -17.35 -1.29
CA TYR A 88 29.36 -16.62 -0.63
C TYR A 88 28.98 -16.27 0.82
N PHE A 89 27.79 -15.71 1.02
CA PHE A 89 27.32 -15.33 2.36
C PHE A 89 27.16 -16.56 3.26
N ALA A 90 26.65 -17.69 2.74
CA ALA A 90 26.48 -18.93 3.48
C ALA A 90 27.85 -19.52 3.94
N LEU A 91 28.86 -19.49 3.07
CA LEU A 91 30.20 -19.99 3.37
C LEU A 91 30.94 -19.14 4.40
N HIS A 92 30.68 -17.82 4.42
CA HIS A 92 31.36 -16.87 5.32
C HIS A 92 30.44 -16.35 6.44
N LEU A 93 29.32 -17.04 6.71
CA LEU A 93 28.30 -16.57 7.67
C LEU A 93 28.89 -16.28 9.05
N THR A 94 29.71 -17.21 9.56
CA THR A 94 30.34 -17.05 10.87
C THR A 94 31.26 -15.82 10.92
N GLU A 95 32.09 -15.63 9.89
CA GLU A 95 33.00 -14.47 9.81
C GLU A 95 32.21 -13.16 9.74
N ILE A 96 31.14 -13.12 8.92
CA ILE A 96 30.30 -11.94 8.75
C ILE A 96 29.55 -11.59 10.04
N THR A 97 29.05 -12.58 10.77
CA THR A 97 28.27 -12.35 12.00
C THR A 97 29.12 -12.04 13.23
N THR A 98 30.38 -12.49 13.27
CA THR A 98 31.30 -12.30 14.41
C THR A 98 32.26 -11.13 14.21
N ARG A 99 32.34 -10.54 13.00
CA ARG A 99 33.26 -9.43 12.72
C ARG A 99 32.99 -8.19 13.59
N MET A 100 34.06 -7.45 13.91
CA MET A 100 33.95 -6.15 14.57
C MET A 100 33.60 -5.07 13.54
N ARG A 101 32.44 -4.43 13.73
CA ARG A 101 31.91 -3.41 12.81
C ARG A 101 32.89 -2.24 12.66
N TYR A 102 33.16 -1.85 11.41
CA TYR A 102 34.03 -0.72 11.02
C TYR A 102 35.50 -0.82 11.51
N ILE A 103 35.91 -1.98 12.02
CA ILE A 103 37.28 -2.25 12.51
C ILE A 103 37.97 -3.29 11.65
N ASP A 104 37.29 -4.43 11.41
CA ASP A 104 37.86 -5.51 10.60
C ASP A 104 37.86 -5.13 9.12
N ASP A 105 38.95 -5.48 8.42
CA ASP A 105 39.10 -5.22 7.00
C ASP A 105 38.04 -5.91 6.16
N VAL A 106 37.52 -5.21 5.16
CA VAL A 106 36.57 -5.75 4.19
C VAL A 106 37.33 -6.48 3.08
N THR A 107 37.11 -7.80 2.96
CA THR A 107 37.78 -8.61 1.95
C THR A 107 37.44 -8.18 0.51
N PRO A 108 38.37 -8.34 -0.47
CA PRO A 108 38.06 -8.03 -1.88
C PRO A 108 36.85 -8.78 -2.43
N ALA A 109 36.64 -10.03 -1.97
CA ALA A 109 35.44 -10.81 -2.34
C ALA A 109 34.16 -10.17 -1.81
N ALA A 110 34.16 -9.72 -0.54
CA ALA A 110 33.02 -9.01 0.05
C ALA A 110 32.69 -7.72 -0.74
N LYS A 111 33.73 -6.95 -1.12
CA LYS A 111 33.57 -5.74 -1.95
C LYS A 111 32.93 -6.05 -3.30
N PHE A 112 33.37 -7.13 -3.95
CA PHE A 112 32.81 -7.55 -5.24
C PHE A 112 31.32 -7.96 -5.10
N PHE A 113 31.00 -8.85 -4.15
CA PHE A 113 29.62 -9.33 -3.96
C PHE A 113 28.70 -8.22 -3.47
N ALA A 114 29.18 -7.27 -2.67
CA ALA A 114 28.43 -6.11 -2.25
C ALA A 114 28.08 -5.20 -3.43
N ALA A 115 29.06 -4.81 -4.24
CA ALA A 115 28.84 -3.99 -5.42
C ALA A 115 27.87 -4.69 -6.39
N ALA A 116 28.06 -5.98 -6.63
CA ALA A 116 27.18 -6.80 -7.45
C ALA A 116 25.75 -6.80 -6.90
N THR A 117 25.56 -7.01 -5.59
CA THR A 117 24.22 -7.02 -4.97
C THR A 117 23.54 -5.68 -5.09
N VAL A 118 24.23 -4.57 -4.82
CA VAL A 118 23.65 -3.22 -4.97
C VAL A 118 23.18 -3.00 -6.41
N LEU A 119 24.01 -3.31 -7.40
CA LEU A 119 23.64 -3.16 -8.82
C LEU A 119 22.46 -4.07 -9.21
N LEU A 120 22.46 -5.33 -8.75
CA LEU A 120 21.36 -6.25 -8.99
C LEU A 120 20.06 -5.76 -8.35
N VAL A 121 20.09 -5.25 -7.12
CA VAL A 121 18.93 -4.69 -6.43
C VAL A 121 18.39 -3.45 -7.17
N LEU A 122 19.25 -2.56 -7.63
CA LEU A 122 18.84 -1.42 -8.43
C LEU A 122 18.20 -1.85 -9.76
N GLU A 123 18.75 -2.87 -10.42
CA GLU A 123 18.23 -3.38 -11.69
C GLU A 123 16.89 -4.12 -11.51
N ILE A 124 16.73 -4.98 -10.50
CA ILE A 124 15.43 -5.63 -10.26
C ILE A 124 14.36 -4.62 -9.86
N THR A 125 14.73 -3.57 -9.14
CA THR A 125 13.83 -2.46 -8.80
C THR A 125 13.41 -1.68 -10.05
N ARG A 126 14.37 -1.36 -10.95
CA ARG A 126 14.07 -0.73 -12.24
C ARG A 126 13.08 -1.53 -13.07
N ARG A 127 13.25 -2.85 -13.12
CA ARG A 127 12.37 -3.75 -13.90
C ARG A 127 10.97 -3.86 -13.32
N THR A 128 10.84 -3.81 -12.01
CA THR A 128 9.56 -4.02 -11.32
C THR A 128 8.76 -2.74 -11.13
N THR A 129 9.42 -1.61 -10.84
CA THR A 129 8.76 -0.33 -10.47
C THR A 129 9.19 0.86 -11.31
N GLY A 130 10.19 0.70 -12.15
CA GLY A 130 10.71 1.80 -12.98
C GLY A 130 11.83 2.58 -12.30
N TRP A 131 12.13 3.77 -12.84
CA TRP A 131 13.32 4.54 -12.50
C TRP A 131 13.22 5.36 -11.20
N ALA A 132 12.01 5.72 -10.75
CA ALA A 132 11.83 6.68 -9.66
C ALA A 132 12.60 6.29 -8.38
N LEU A 133 12.38 5.08 -7.88
CA LEU A 133 13.05 4.59 -6.67
C LEU A 133 14.55 4.37 -6.88
N VAL A 134 14.95 3.93 -8.07
CA VAL A 134 16.36 3.72 -8.44
C VAL A 134 17.13 5.04 -8.43
N ILE A 135 16.56 6.11 -8.97
CA ILE A 135 17.17 7.44 -8.97
C ILE A 135 17.38 7.93 -7.54
N VAL A 136 16.36 7.78 -6.67
CA VAL A 136 16.47 8.18 -5.26
C VAL A 136 17.57 7.39 -4.56
N ALA A 137 17.58 6.07 -4.69
CA ALA A 137 18.63 5.22 -4.07
C ALA A 137 20.02 5.55 -4.60
N SER A 138 20.18 5.68 -5.92
CA SER A 138 21.46 6.00 -6.54
C SER A 138 21.97 7.37 -6.12
N THR A 139 21.09 8.39 -6.06
CA THR A 139 21.46 9.73 -5.59
C THR A 139 21.95 9.70 -4.15
N LEU A 140 21.28 8.94 -3.28
CA LEU A 140 21.69 8.80 -1.88
C LEU A 140 23.01 8.04 -1.74
N ILE A 141 23.24 6.99 -2.53
CA ILE A 141 24.52 6.28 -2.54
C ILE A 141 25.65 7.23 -2.99
N LEU A 142 25.45 8.01 -4.07
CA LEU A 142 26.40 9.03 -4.49
C LEU A 142 26.61 10.10 -3.41
N TYR A 143 25.54 10.49 -2.71
CA TYR A 143 25.63 11.41 -1.58
C TYR A 143 26.54 10.85 -0.48
N ALA A 144 26.46 9.55 -0.15
CA ALA A 144 27.34 8.93 0.83
C ALA A 144 28.83 9.03 0.45
N PHE A 145 29.15 8.93 -0.83
CA PHE A 145 30.54 9.08 -1.33
C PHE A 145 31.02 10.52 -1.33
N PHE A 146 30.21 11.46 -1.86
CA PHE A 146 30.62 12.82 -2.21
C PHE A 146 30.05 13.89 -1.26
N GLY A 147 29.63 13.50 -0.07
CA GLY A 147 28.99 14.43 0.87
C GLY A 147 29.91 15.54 1.41
N ASP A 148 31.22 15.37 1.33
CA ASP A 148 32.24 16.37 1.68
C ASP A 148 32.32 17.54 0.70
N MET A 149 31.91 17.33 -0.56
CA MET A 149 31.90 18.34 -1.62
C MET A 149 30.64 19.22 -1.59
N LEU A 150 29.64 18.90 -0.77
CA LEU A 150 28.35 19.55 -0.79
C LEU A 150 28.27 20.80 0.12
N PRO A 151 27.27 21.69 -0.08
CA PRO A 151 27.05 22.87 0.77
C PRO A 151 26.86 22.51 2.25
N ARG A 152 27.22 23.42 3.14
CA ARG A 152 27.20 23.23 4.60
C ARG A 152 25.90 22.63 5.15
N ALA A 153 24.76 22.99 4.58
CA ALA A 153 23.44 22.50 5.02
C ALA A 153 23.28 20.97 4.94
N VAL A 154 23.92 20.34 3.94
CA VAL A 154 23.85 18.90 3.68
C VAL A 154 25.21 18.21 3.74
N LYS A 155 26.29 18.94 3.99
CA LYS A 155 27.66 18.44 4.03
C LYS A 155 27.85 17.38 5.11
N HIS A 156 28.57 16.30 4.78
CA HIS A 156 29.13 15.33 5.74
C HIS A 156 30.58 14.97 5.33
N THR A 157 31.28 14.18 6.15
CA THR A 157 32.71 13.90 5.97
C THR A 157 33.04 13.02 4.75
N GLY A 158 32.02 12.50 4.04
CA GLY A 158 32.21 11.45 3.03
C GLY A 158 32.53 10.10 3.69
N PHE A 159 32.23 9.01 2.99
CA PHE A 159 32.54 7.67 3.48
C PHE A 159 33.37 6.90 2.44
N THR A 160 34.31 6.09 2.91
CA THR A 160 35.10 5.22 2.04
C THR A 160 34.22 4.09 1.48
N PHE A 161 34.67 3.49 0.38
CA PHE A 161 33.98 2.37 -0.24
C PHE A 161 33.80 1.20 0.75
N ASP A 162 34.78 0.95 1.60
CA ASP A 162 34.75 -0.13 2.59
C ASP A 162 33.64 0.06 3.63
N VAL A 163 33.52 1.27 4.17
CA VAL A 163 32.46 1.62 5.12
C VAL A 163 31.07 1.48 4.49
N ILE A 164 30.90 1.94 3.25
CA ILE A 164 29.64 1.85 2.51
C ILE A 164 29.28 0.38 2.23
N VAL A 165 30.25 -0.43 1.79
CA VAL A 165 30.07 -1.87 1.56
C VAL A 165 29.67 -2.59 2.86
N GLU A 166 30.38 -2.33 3.92
CA GLU A 166 30.09 -2.93 5.21
C GLU A 166 28.68 -2.59 5.67
N HIS A 167 28.32 -1.32 5.66
CA HIS A 167 27.03 -0.83 6.12
C HIS A 167 25.86 -1.34 5.27
N LEU A 168 25.99 -1.32 3.94
CA LEU A 168 24.89 -1.66 3.03
C LEU A 168 24.74 -3.16 2.76
N PHE A 169 25.81 -3.95 2.92
CA PHE A 169 25.81 -5.36 2.52
C PHE A 169 26.13 -6.33 3.66
N LEU A 170 27.14 -6.07 4.50
CA LEU A 170 27.55 -7.01 5.55
C LEU A 170 26.71 -6.85 6.83
N LEU A 171 26.14 -5.67 7.07
CA LEU A 171 25.28 -5.40 8.21
C LEU A 171 23.78 -5.53 7.84
N ASN A 172 22.95 -5.70 8.87
CA ASN A 172 21.49 -5.73 8.72
C ASN A 172 20.87 -4.32 8.65
N GLU A 173 21.57 -3.35 8.05
CA GLU A 173 21.16 -1.94 7.99
C GLU A 173 20.95 -1.43 6.55
N GLY A 174 21.46 -2.17 5.56
CA GLY A 174 21.33 -1.87 4.14
C GLY A 174 20.30 -2.75 3.44
N VAL A 175 20.76 -3.45 2.39
CA VAL A 175 19.93 -4.36 1.57
C VAL A 175 19.16 -5.36 2.44
N TYR A 176 19.83 -5.92 3.42
CA TYR A 176 19.28 -6.93 4.33
C TYR A 176 18.68 -6.34 5.61
N GLY A 177 18.32 -5.05 5.57
CA GLY A 177 17.76 -4.32 6.70
C GLY A 177 16.32 -4.70 7.06
N ILE A 178 15.70 -3.85 7.90
CA ILE A 178 14.32 -4.04 8.39
C ILE A 178 13.33 -4.28 7.25
N PRO A 179 13.34 -3.53 6.12
CA PRO A 179 12.35 -3.73 5.07
C PRO A 179 12.33 -5.14 4.48
N ILE A 180 13.51 -5.72 4.26
CA ILE A 180 13.62 -7.11 3.79
C ILE A 180 13.29 -8.09 4.91
N GLY A 181 13.64 -7.80 6.16
CA GLY A 181 13.22 -8.61 7.31
C GLY A 181 11.70 -8.80 7.36
N VAL A 182 10.93 -7.72 7.21
CA VAL A 182 9.46 -7.77 7.16
C VAL A 182 8.95 -8.48 5.90
N ALA A 183 9.62 -8.26 4.76
CA ALA A 183 9.23 -8.92 3.51
C ALA A 183 9.36 -10.44 3.61
N THR A 184 10.43 -10.93 4.22
CA THR A 184 10.69 -12.37 4.40
C THR A 184 9.81 -13.00 5.47
N SER A 185 9.59 -12.33 6.59
CA SER A 185 8.85 -12.91 7.72
C SER A 185 7.35 -12.79 7.55
N THR A 186 6.86 -11.62 7.20
CA THR A 186 5.43 -11.29 7.34
C THR A 186 4.74 -11.12 5.99
N LEU A 187 5.31 -10.30 5.09
CA LEU A 187 4.62 -9.91 3.86
C LEU A 187 4.36 -11.10 2.93
N PHE A 188 5.33 -12.00 2.80
CA PHE A 188 5.16 -13.16 1.92
C PHE A 188 3.98 -14.04 2.34
N GLY A 189 3.77 -14.23 3.64
CA GLY A 189 2.62 -14.99 4.17
C GLY A 189 1.27 -14.39 3.76
N PHE A 190 1.12 -13.06 3.82
CA PHE A 190 -0.11 -12.39 3.40
C PHE A 190 -0.29 -12.36 1.88
N ILE A 191 0.79 -12.22 1.12
CA ILE A 191 0.73 -12.34 -0.35
C ILE A 191 0.29 -13.76 -0.73
N MET A 192 0.78 -14.76 -0.03
CA MET A 192 0.34 -16.15 -0.20
C MET A 192 -1.14 -16.32 0.16
N PHE A 193 -1.60 -15.79 1.29
CA PHE A 193 -3.01 -15.79 1.67
C PHE A 193 -3.89 -15.19 0.57
N GLY A 194 -3.53 -14.02 0.03
CA GLY A 194 -4.24 -13.37 -1.06
C GLY A 194 -4.27 -14.21 -2.34
N ALA A 195 -3.14 -14.79 -2.74
CA ALA A 195 -3.03 -15.63 -3.94
C ALA A 195 -3.88 -16.91 -3.84
N PHE A 196 -3.92 -17.54 -2.65
CA PHE A 196 -4.77 -18.71 -2.41
C PHE A 196 -6.26 -18.33 -2.42
N LEU A 197 -6.63 -17.19 -1.82
CA LEU A 197 -8.01 -16.72 -1.81
C LEU A 197 -8.51 -16.39 -3.23
N GLU A 198 -7.67 -15.78 -4.04
CA GLU A 198 -7.99 -15.49 -5.44
C GLU A 198 -8.15 -16.77 -6.27
N ARG A 199 -7.21 -17.72 -6.13
CA ARG A 199 -7.24 -18.98 -6.87
C ARG A 199 -8.41 -19.89 -6.47
N SER A 200 -8.85 -19.84 -5.23
CA SER A 200 -10.04 -20.56 -4.75
C SER A 200 -11.36 -19.97 -5.26
N LYS A 201 -11.33 -18.81 -5.96
CA LYS A 201 -12.51 -18.03 -6.37
C LYS A 201 -13.40 -17.56 -5.21
N MET A 202 -12.95 -17.71 -3.97
CA MET A 202 -13.71 -17.24 -2.81
C MET A 202 -13.85 -15.71 -2.78
N SER A 203 -12.92 -14.98 -3.39
CA SER A 203 -12.97 -13.50 -3.49
C SER A 203 -14.18 -12.98 -4.27
N SER A 204 -14.84 -13.81 -5.10
CA SER A 204 -16.06 -13.42 -5.81
C SER A 204 -17.21 -12.98 -4.89
N ILE A 205 -17.24 -13.48 -3.65
CA ILE A 205 -18.24 -13.11 -2.64
C ILE A 205 -18.23 -11.60 -2.34
N PHE A 206 -17.09 -10.91 -2.48
CA PHE A 206 -16.98 -9.48 -2.18
C PHE A 206 -17.81 -8.64 -3.14
N MET A 207 -17.77 -8.98 -4.43
CA MET A 207 -18.58 -8.30 -5.45
C MET A 207 -20.07 -8.56 -5.22
N ASP A 208 -20.41 -9.81 -4.94
CA ASP A 208 -21.81 -10.21 -4.70
C ASP A 208 -22.40 -9.54 -3.46
N LEU A 209 -21.63 -9.45 -2.36
CA LEU A 209 -22.03 -8.72 -1.15
C LEU A 209 -22.17 -7.23 -1.42
N ALA A 210 -21.25 -6.62 -2.15
CA ALA A 210 -21.33 -5.22 -2.52
C ALA A 210 -22.59 -4.91 -3.34
N CYS A 211 -22.94 -5.77 -4.30
CA CYS A 211 -24.17 -5.66 -5.09
C CYS A 211 -25.43 -5.78 -4.21
N LEU A 212 -25.47 -6.73 -3.28
CA LEU A 212 -26.61 -6.89 -2.36
C LEU A 212 -26.79 -5.70 -1.43
N LEU A 213 -25.70 -5.18 -0.85
CA LEU A 213 -25.75 -4.05 0.08
C LEU A 213 -26.25 -2.78 -0.59
N THR A 214 -25.97 -2.61 -1.88
CA THR A 214 -26.25 -1.36 -2.59
C THR A 214 -27.45 -1.43 -3.54
N ARG A 215 -28.11 -2.57 -3.68
CA ARG A 215 -29.16 -2.85 -4.66
C ARG A 215 -30.28 -1.80 -4.73
N ASN A 216 -30.70 -1.27 -3.58
CA ASN A 216 -31.79 -0.31 -3.48
C ASN A 216 -31.32 1.15 -3.38
N SER A 217 -30.00 1.37 -3.38
CA SER A 217 -29.41 2.69 -3.16
C SER A 217 -29.29 3.48 -4.46
N GLN A 218 -29.66 4.76 -4.45
CA GLN A 218 -29.38 5.65 -5.56
C GLN A 218 -27.87 5.77 -5.78
N GLY A 219 -27.43 5.74 -7.05
CA GLY A 219 -26.01 5.62 -7.39
C GLY A 219 -25.40 4.27 -7.02
N GLY A 220 -26.21 3.20 -6.96
CA GLY A 220 -25.81 1.85 -6.57
C GLY A 220 -24.50 1.38 -7.17
N PRO A 221 -24.29 1.45 -8.49
CA PRO A 221 -23.05 1.01 -9.14
C PRO A 221 -21.77 1.63 -8.60
N ALA A 222 -21.75 2.91 -8.29
CA ALA A 222 -20.59 3.56 -7.70
C ALA A 222 -20.37 3.15 -6.22
N LYS A 223 -21.45 2.85 -5.51
CA LYS A 223 -21.37 2.31 -4.14
C LYS A 223 -20.91 0.84 -4.14
N VAL A 224 -21.26 0.04 -5.18
CA VAL A 224 -20.66 -1.29 -5.38
C VAL A 224 -19.15 -1.17 -5.47
N ALA A 225 -18.62 -0.22 -6.25
CA ALA A 225 -17.19 0.01 -6.36
C ALA A 225 -16.55 0.28 -4.99
N ILE A 226 -17.18 1.10 -4.14
CA ILE A 226 -16.68 1.39 -2.79
C ILE A 226 -16.59 0.13 -1.93
N PHE A 227 -17.69 -0.61 -1.80
CA PHE A 227 -17.73 -1.80 -0.93
C PHE A 227 -16.88 -2.94 -1.47
N ALA A 228 -16.92 -3.19 -2.79
CA ALA A 228 -16.09 -4.22 -3.42
C ALA A 228 -14.60 -3.90 -3.27
N SER A 229 -14.18 -2.66 -3.56
CA SER A 229 -12.77 -2.26 -3.43
C SER A 229 -12.33 -2.17 -1.97
N ALA A 230 -13.21 -1.81 -1.03
CA ALA A 230 -12.90 -1.89 0.39
C ALA A 230 -12.59 -3.32 0.82
N LEU A 231 -13.47 -4.27 0.47
CA LEU A 231 -13.29 -5.69 0.82
C LEU A 231 -12.09 -6.32 0.09
N PHE A 232 -11.96 -6.10 -1.22
CA PHE A 232 -10.83 -6.63 -2.00
C PHE A 232 -9.50 -6.00 -1.58
N GLY A 233 -9.51 -4.69 -1.29
CA GLY A 233 -8.35 -3.93 -0.84
C GLY A 233 -7.79 -4.43 0.48
N THR A 234 -8.63 -4.94 1.39
CA THR A 234 -8.17 -5.55 2.66
C THR A 234 -7.22 -6.73 2.44
N ILE A 235 -7.18 -7.31 1.25
CA ILE A 235 -6.41 -8.51 0.93
C ILE A 235 -5.30 -8.21 -0.06
N SER A 236 -5.58 -7.42 -1.11
CA SER A 236 -4.63 -7.17 -2.20
C SER A 236 -3.45 -6.29 -1.79
N GLY A 237 -3.64 -5.41 -0.81
CA GLY A 237 -2.61 -4.50 -0.31
C GLY A 237 -2.06 -3.48 -1.33
N SER A 238 -2.55 -3.48 -2.57
CA SER A 238 -2.09 -2.63 -3.67
C SER A 238 -3.25 -1.90 -4.32
N ALA A 239 -3.23 -0.55 -4.30
CA ALA A 239 -4.28 0.26 -4.93
C ALA A 239 -4.41 -0.03 -6.43
N ALA A 240 -3.31 -0.09 -7.16
CA ALA A 240 -3.34 -0.34 -8.61
C ALA A 240 -3.89 -1.74 -8.95
N ALA A 241 -3.45 -2.78 -8.20
CA ALA A 241 -3.97 -4.13 -8.38
C ALA A 241 -5.48 -4.20 -8.08
N ASN A 242 -5.94 -3.48 -7.05
CA ASN A 242 -7.34 -3.39 -6.69
C ASN A 242 -8.15 -2.72 -7.81
N VAL A 243 -7.68 -1.58 -8.37
CA VAL A 243 -8.33 -0.91 -9.51
C VAL A 243 -8.49 -1.87 -10.70
N TYR A 244 -7.47 -2.67 -11.04
CA TYR A 244 -7.59 -3.64 -12.12
C TYR A 244 -8.51 -4.82 -11.76
N GLY A 245 -8.51 -5.25 -10.51
CA GLY A 245 -9.33 -6.38 -10.04
C GLY A 245 -10.82 -6.08 -10.01
N THR A 246 -11.21 -4.95 -9.43
CA THR A 246 -12.62 -4.55 -9.26
C THR A 246 -13.10 -3.62 -10.37
N GLY A 247 -12.24 -2.70 -10.83
CA GLY A 247 -12.61 -1.65 -11.77
C GLY A 247 -12.97 -2.14 -13.17
N THR A 248 -12.44 -3.28 -13.61
CA THR A 248 -12.86 -3.91 -14.88
C THR A 248 -14.34 -4.26 -14.92
N PHE A 249 -14.96 -4.47 -13.77
CA PHE A 249 -16.39 -4.69 -13.61
C PHE A 249 -17.14 -3.42 -13.22
N THR A 250 -16.66 -2.69 -12.23
CA THR A 250 -17.40 -1.57 -11.61
C THR A 250 -17.42 -0.32 -12.50
N ILE A 251 -16.34 -0.01 -13.22
CA ILE A 251 -16.27 1.17 -14.10
C ILE A 251 -17.27 1.07 -15.27
N PRO A 252 -17.33 -0.03 -16.04
CA PRO A 252 -18.38 -0.20 -17.06
C PRO A 252 -19.80 -0.12 -16.48
N LEU A 253 -19.99 -0.67 -15.27
CA LEU A 253 -21.26 -0.63 -14.57
C LEU A 253 -21.69 0.80 -14.22
N MET A 254 -20.78 1.64 -13.73
CA MET A 254 -21.02 3.06 -13.47
C MET A 254 -21.35 3.83 -14.75
N LYS A 255 -20.60 3.59 -15.84
CA LYS A 255 -20.85 4.23 -17.14
C LYS A 255 -22.25 3.92 -17.67
N LYS A 256 -22.76 2.69 -17.51
CA LYS A 256 -24.10 2.27 -17.95
C LYS A 256 -25.24 3.02 -17.28
N VAL A 257 -25.07 3.47 -16.02
CA VAL A 257 -26.10 4.24 -15.29
C VAL A 257 -25.91 5.75 -15.39
N GLY A 258 -25.00 6.23 -16.26
CA GLY A 258 -24.86 7.63 -16.59
C GLY A 258 -23.71 8.37 -15.90
N TYR A 259 -22.86 7.71 -15.13
CA TYR A 259 -21.63 8.36 -14.63
C TYR A 259 -20.67 8.70 -15.76
N ARG A 260 -20.07 9.88 -15.71
CA ARG A 260 -19.04 10.29 -16.67
C ARG A 260 -17.81 9.38 -16.53
N ALA A 261 -17.18 9.02 -17.64
CA ALA A 261 -16.03 8.13 -17.66
C ALA A 261 -14.89 8.56 -16.72
N PRO A 262 -14.43 9.85 -16.68
CA PRO A 262 -13.39 10.28 -15.74
C PRO A 262 -13.83 10.16 -14.28
N PHE A 263 -15.11 10.39 -13.98
CA PHE A 263 -15.65 10.26 -12.63
C PHE A 263 -15.69 8.79 -12.19
N ALA A 264 -16.14 7.87 -13.05
CA ALA A 264 -16.15 6.44 -12.76
C ALA A 264 -14.74 5.90 -12.48
N GLY A 265 -13.75 6.30 -13.29
CA GLY A 265 -12.34 5.96 -13.05
C GLY A 265 -11.80 6.54 -11.75
N ALA A 266 -12.20 7.76 -11.39
CA ALA A 266 -11.79 8.42 -10.15
C ALA A 266 -12.40 7.75 -8.90
N VAL A 267 -13.69 7.39 -8.94
CA VAL A 267 -14.36 6.66 -7.84
C VAL A 267 -13.62 5.36 -7.54
N GLU A 268 -13.35 4.59 -8.57
CA GLU A 268 -12.63 3.31 -8.43
C GLU A 268 -11.23 3.52 -7.87
N ALA A 269 -10.48 4.51 -8.36
CA ALA A 269 -9.14 4.82 -7.90
C ALA A 269 -9.11 5.21 -6.41
N VAL A 270 -10.04 6.06 -5.97
CA VAL A 270 -10.13 6.48 -4.56
C VAL A 270 -10.57 5.31 -3.69
N ALA A 271 -11.60 4.55 -4.09
CA ALA A 271 -12.06 3.37 -3.35
C ALA A 271 -10.95 2.32 -3.18
N SER A 272 -10.22 2.04 -4.25
CA SER A 272 -9.10 1.07 -4.23
C SER A 272 -7.92 1.55 -3.40
N THR A 273 -7.65 2.85 -3.37
CA THR A 273 -6.57 3.44 -2.55
C THR A 273 -6.89 3.31 -1.06
N GLY A 274 -8.14 3.54 -0.66
CA GLY A 274 -8.60 3.34 0.71
C GLY A 274 -8.47 1.91 1.22
N GLY A 275 -8.48 0.91 0.34
CA GLY A 275 -8.28 -0.50 0.70
C GLY A 275 -6.96 -0.77 1.42
N GLN A 276 -5.93 0.03 1.14
CA GLN A 276 -4.64 -0.09 1.84
C GLN A 276 -4.71 0.36 3.31
N LEU A 277 -5.71 1.15 3.68
CA LEU A 277 -5.96 1.60 5.06
C LEU A 277 -6.86 0.65 5.84
N MET A 278 -7.66 -0.18 5.13
CA MET A 278 -8.71 -0.99 5.75
C MET A 278 -8.16 -2.27 6.37
N PRO A 279 -8.28 -2.48 7.70
CA PRO A 279 -7.97 -3.75 8.33
C PRO A 279 -8.89 -4.89 7.79
N PRO A 280 -8.50 -6.19 7.86
CA PRO A 280 -7.45 -6.75 8.71
C PRO A 280 -6.06 -6.85 8.09
N VAL A 281 -5.88 -6.84 6.73
CA VAL A 281 -4.56 -7.05 6.14
C VAL A 281 -3.89 -5.73 5.78
N MET A 282 -4.66 -4.75 5.28
CA MET A 282 -4.14 -3.43 4.92
C MET A 282 -3.13 -3.48 3.75
N GLY A 283 -2.47 -2.37 3.47
CA GLY A 283 -1.32 -2.33 2.57
C GLY A 283 -0.05 -2.89 3.21
N THR A 284 0.87 -3.38 2.39
CA THR A 284 2.14 -3.98 2.86
C THR A 284 2.97 -3.04 3.73
N ALA A 285 2.84 -1.73 3.57
CA ALA A 285 3.50 -0.73 4.40
C ALA A 285 3.01 -0.73 5.87
N ALA A 286 1.80 -1.22 6.17
CA ALA A 286 1.30 -1.32 7.54
C ALA A 286 2.10 -2.31 8.41
N PHE A 287 2.62 -3.38 7.82
CA PHE A 287 3.49 -4.33 8.52
C PHE A 287 4.83 -3.69 8.87
N LEU A 288 5.38 -2.92 7.94
CA LEU A 288 6.59 -2.13 8.18
C LEU A 288 6.36 -1.05 9.24
N MET A 289 5.18 -0.43 9.24
CA MET A 289 4.81 0.54 10.27
C MET A 289 4.76 -0.13 11.65
N ALA A 290 4.26 -1.35 11.75
CA ALA A 290 4.22 -2.08 13.00
C ALA A 290 5.62 -2.29 13.59
N ASP A 291 6.60 -2.62 12.75
CA ASP A 291 7.99 -2.82 13.17
C ASP A 291 8.71 -1.48 13.44
N LEU A 292 8.60 -0.49 12.54
CA LEU A 292 9.26 0.80 12.67
C LEU A 292 8.72 1.64 13.84
N SER A 293 7.41 1.51 14.14
CA SER A 293 6.80 2.19 15.29
C SER A 293 6.88 1.41 16.60
N GLY A 294 7.31 0.15 16.56
CA GLY A 294 7.31 -0.72 17.73
C GLY A 294 5.93 -1.04 18.32
N ALA A 295 4.85 -0.59 17.67
CA ALA A 295 3.50 -0.72 18.19
C ALA A 295 2.91 -2.13 18.07
N GLY A 296 3.48 -2.96 17.18
CA GLY A 296 2.93 -4.25 16.80
C GLY A 296 1.71 -4.13 15.88
N TYR A 297 1.52 -5.14 15.04
CA TYR A 297 0.53 -5.06 13.95
C TYR A 297 -0.92 -4.91 14.41
N LEU A 298 -1.31 -5.58 15.49
CA LEU A 298 -2.68 -5.48 16.01
C LEU A 298 -3.05 -4.06 16.43
N ASN A 299 -2.11 -3.34 17.06
CA ASN A 299 -2.34 -1.95 17.47
C ASN A 299 -2.39 -1.02 16.26
N VAL A 300 -1.55 -1.25 15.25
CA VAL A 300 -1.63 -0.54 13.97
C VAL A 300 -2.99 -0.77 13.29
N ALA A 301 -3.47 -2.01 13.23
CA ALA A 301 -4.76 -2.34 12.65
C ALA A 301 -5.93 -1.70 13.40
N LYS A 302 -5.89 -1.71 14.75
CA LYS A 302 -6.90 -1.03 15.58
C LYS A 302 -6.90 0.48 15.34
N ALA A 303 -5.71 1.10 15.32
CA ALA A 303 -5.56 2.53 15.08
C ALA A 303 -6.02 2.96 13.67
N ALA A 304 -5.82 2.12 12.67
CA ALA A 304 -6.26 2.39 11.30
C ALA A 304 -7.78 2.27 11.10
N LEU A 305 -8.50 1.54 11.96
CA LEU A 305 -9.91 1.18 11.73
C LEU A 305 -10.82 2.39 11.60
N LEU A 306 -10.79 3.29 12.59
CA LEU A 306 -11.67 4.47 12.57
C LEU A 306 -11.32 5.44 11.43
N PRO A 307 -10.06 5.81 11.19
CA PRO A 307 -9.68 6.58 10.01
C PRO A 307 -10.09 5.95 8.67
N ALA A 308 -9.98 4.61 8.54
CA ALA A 308 -10.42 3.92 7.33
C ALA A 308 -11.94 3.99 7.15
N ILE A 309 -12.72 3.85 8.23
CA ILE A 309 -14.18 4.02 8.21
C ILE A 309 -14.53 5.45 7.78
N LEU A 310 -13.86 6.47 8.33
CA LEU A 310 -14.08 7.87 7.96
C LEU A 310 -13.73 8.13 6.48
N TYR A 311 -12.66 7.51 5.98
CA TYR A 311 -12.29 7.57 4.57
C TYR A 311 -13.40 7.06 3.65
N TYR A 312 -13.89 5.85 3.91
CA TYR A 312 -14.94 5.23 3.09
C TYR A 312 -16.30 5.89 3.27
N LEU A 313 -16.61 6.36 4.48
CA LEU A 313 -17.82 7.15 4.74
C LEU A 313 -17.83 8.45 3.92
N ALA A 314 -16.70 9.17 3.91
CA ALA A 314 -16.54 10.38 3.12
C ALA A 314 -16.82 10.13 1.64
N LEU A 315 -16.18 9.10 1.09
CA LEU A 315 -16.36 8.72 -0.31
C LEU A 315 -17.81 8.31 -0.60
N LEU A 316 -18.42 7.51 0.29
CA LEU A 316 -19.81 7.08 0.17
C LEU A 316 -20.78 8.25 0.14
N VAL A 317 -20.59 9.23 1.04
CA VAL A 317 -21.42 10.43 1.14
C VAL A 317 -21.24 11.32 -0.09
N MET A 318 -19.99 11.54 -0.53
CA MET A 318 -19.74 12.34 -1.74
C MET A 318 -20.37 11.74 -2.98
N ILE A 319 -20.28 10.41 -3.14
CA ILE A 319 -20.91 9.70 -4.26
C ILE A 319 -22.43 9.72 -4.15
N HIS A 320 -22.97 9.63 -2.95
CA HIS A 320 -24.41 9.72 -2.74
C HIS A 320 -24.93 11.09 -3.16
N PHE A 321 -24.27 12.17 -2.76
CA PHE A 321 -24.64 13.53 -3.16
C PHE A 321 -24.52 13.75 -4.66
N GLU A 322 -23.46 13.23 -5.30
CA GLU A 322 -23.31 13.28 -6.75
C GLU A 322 -24.45 12.52 -7.46
N ALA A 323 -24.82 11.34 -6.94
CA ALA A 323 -25.89 10.52 -7.52
C ALA A 323 -27.26 11.19 -7.39
N VAL A 324 -27.57 11.77 -6.21
CA VAL A 324 -28.83 12.49 -5.99
C VAL A 324 -28.90 13.75 -6.83
N LYS A 325 -27.80 14.51 -6.90
CA LYS A 325 -27.72 15.76 -7.67
C LYS A 325 -27.95 15.55 -9.16
N ASN A 326 -27.46 14.45 -9.72
CA ASN A 326 -27.53 14.15 -11.15
C ASN A 326 -28.62 13.10 -11.48
N ASP A 327 -29.47 12.75 -10.54
CA ASP A 327 -30.54 11.73 -10.65
C ASP A 327 -30.04 10.40 -11.25
N LEU A 328 -28.90 9.91 -10.75
CA LEU A 328 -28.29 8.69 -11.25
C LEU A 328 -29.01 7.46 -10.71
N GLY A 329 -29.20 6.46 -11.57
CA GLY A 329 -30.04 5.30 -11.33
C GLY A 329 -29.52 4.35 -10.25
N LYS A 330 -30.39 3.38 -9.91
CA LYS A 330 -30.07 2.24 -9.04
C LYS A 330 -29.39 1.14 -9.85
N LEU A 331 -28.94 0.11 -9.15
CA LEU A 331 -28.41 -1.11 -9.78
C LEU A 331 -29.56 -1.83 -10.52
N SER A 332 -29.32 -2.28 -11.76
CA SER A 332 -30.31 -3.05 -12.53
C SER A 332 -30.57 -4.38 -11.83
N PRO A 333 -31.84 -4.84 -11.75
CA PRO A 333 -32.18 -6.10 -11.07
C PRO A 333 -31.40 -7.31 -11.56
N ASP A 334 -31.10 -7.38 -12.85
CA ASP A 334 -30.37 -8.48 -13.49
C ASP A 334 -28.90 -8.60 -13.01
N MET A 335 -28.36 -7.53 -12.41
CA MET A 335 -27.00 -7.49 -11.88
C MET A 335 -26.93 -7.79 -10.37
N VAL A 336 -28.08 -7.92 -9.73
CA VAL A 336 -28.15 -8.23 -8.29
C VAL A 336 -28.21 -9.76 -8.14
N PRO A 337 -27.18 -10.37 -7.50
CA PRO A 337 -27.20 -11.82 -7.29
C PRO A 337 -28.33 -12.21 -6.35
N GLU A 338 -28.85 -13.42 -6.52
CA GLU A 338 -29.86 -13.97 -5.63
C GLU A 338 -29.36 -14.02 -4.18
N THR A 339 -30.09 -13.41 -3.27
CA THR A 339 -29.72 -13.35 -1.84
C THR A 339 -29.43 -14.74 -1.26
N LYS A 340 -30.26 -15.76 -1.62
CA LYS A 340 -30.08 -17.13 -1.15
C LYS A 340 -28.74 -17.74 -1.61
N SER A 341 -28.35 -17.48 -2.85
CA SER A 341 -27.05 -17.91 -3.40
C SER A 341 -25.87 -17.27 -2.65
N VAL A 342 -25.95 -15.97 -2.35
CA VAL A 342 -24.88 -15.25 -1.63
C VAL A 342 -24.78 -15.74 -0.20
N VAL A 343 -25.92 -15.88 0.52
CA VAL A 343 -25.95 -16.39 1.91
C VAL A 343 -25.33 -17.78 1.99
N SER A 344 -25.60 -18.66 1.02
CA SER A 344 -25.04 -20.02 0.99
C SER A 344 -23.50 -20.04 0.79
N ARG A 345 -22.91 -18.92 0.36
CA ARG A 345 -21.46 -18.75 0.12
C ARG A 345 -20.76 -17.88 1.19
N LEU A 346 -21.45 -17.42 2.23
CA LEU A 346 -20.86 -16.61 3.30
C LEU A 346 -19.70 -17.33 4.02
N TYR A 347 -19.66 -18.67 3.99
CA TYR A 347 -18.52 -19.41 4.55
C TYR A 347 -17.19 -19.10 3.84
N TYR A 348 -17.19 -18.49 2.64
CA TYR A 348 -15.98 -17.98 1.98
C TYR A 348 -15.29 -16.86 2.79
N LEU A 349 -15.99 -16.22 3.72
CA LEU A 349 -15.43 -15.21 4.61
C LEU A 349 -14.75 -15.82 5.85
N VAL A 350 -14.94 -17.13 6.12
CA VAL A 350 -14.37 -17.79 7.31
C VAL A 350 -12.84 -17.65 7.39
N PRO A 351 -12.05 -17.75 6.31
CA PRO A 351 -10.60 -17.52 6.41
C PRO A 351 -10.23 -16.13 6.92
N ILE A 352 -11.00 -15.11 6.54
CA ILE A 352 -10.80 -13.73 7.03
C ILE A 352 -11.20 -13.64 8.50
N ALA A 353 -12.31 -14.27 8.88
CA ALA A 353 -12.73 -14.33 10.28
C ALA A 353 -11.69 -15.05 11.15
N VAL A 354 -11.12 -16.17 10.68
CA VAL A 354 -10.02 -16.88 11.36
C VAL A 354 -8.81 -15.96 11.52
N LEU A 355 -8.43 -15.23 10.47
CA LEU A 355 -7.33 -14.28 10.54
C LEU A 355 -7.58 -13.21 11.62
N ILE A 356 -8.76 -12.58 11.63
CA ILE A 356 -9.12 -11.54 12.61
C ILE A 356 -9.14 -12.10 14.03
N LEU A 357 -9.72 -13.28 14.23
CA LEU A 357 -9.79 -13.92 15.55
C LEU A 357 -8.39 -14.24 16.09
N LEU A 358 -7.51 -14.83 15.28
CA LEU A 358 -6.15 -15.17 15.70
C LEU A 358 -5.31 -13.92 16.00
N LEU A 359 -5.44 -12.85 15.19
CA LEU A 359 -4.82 -11.56 15.46
C LEU A 359 -5.34 -10.96 16.77
N GLY A 360 -6.66 -11.01 17.00
CA GLY A 360 -7.30 -10.55 18.23
C GLY A 360 -6.87 -11.33 19.49
N MET A 361 -6.52 -12.62 19.32
CA MET A 361 -5.94 -13.45 20.38
C MET A 361 -4.44 -13.17 20.64
N GLY A 362 -3.84 -12.19 19.95
CA GLY A 362 -2.43 -11.83 20.12
C GLY A 362 -1.44 -12.84 19.55
N ARG A 363 -1.86 -13.71 18.62
CA ARG A 363 -0.94 -14.65 17.94
C ARG A 363 -0.03 -13.89 16.98
N SER A 364 1.14 -14.46 16.68
CA SER A 364 2.07 -13.83 15.74
C SER A 364 1.43 -13.68 14.36
N VAL A 365 1.74 -12.57 13.70
CA VAL A 365 1.16 -12.19 12.40
C VAL A 365 1.42 -13.27 11.34
N VAL A 366 2.61 -13.85 11.37
CA VAL A 366 3.05 -14.95 10.48
C VAL A 366 2.19 -16.20 10.70
N PHE A 367 2.00 -16.60 11.96
CA PHE A 367 1.15 -17.73 12.32
C PHE A 367 -0.30 -17.51 11.83
N CYS A 368 -0.84 -16.32 12.05
CA CYS A 368 -2.19 -15.97 11.61
C CYS A 368 -2.35 -16.11 10.07
N ALA A 369 -1.39 -15.61 9.30
CA ALA A 369 -1.40 -15.72 7.83
C ALA A 369 -1.33 -17.19 7.37
N ASN A 370 -0.49 -18.00 7.98
CA ASN A 370 -0.34 -19.42 7.63
C ASN A 370 -1.61 -20.22 7.94
N ILE A 371 -2.21 -20.03 9.12
CA ILE A 371 -3.46 -20.71 9.51
C ILE A 371 -4.64 -20.24 8.66
N ALA A 372 -4.72 -18.95 8.36
CA ALA A 372 -5.74 -18.42 7.47
C ALA A 372 -5.60 -19.01 6.05
N THR A 373 -4.37 -19.13 5.53
CA THR A 373 -4.12 -19.79 4.23
C THR A 373 -4.51 -21.26 4.26
N LEU A 374 -4.16 -21.98 5.33
CA LEU A 374 -4.57 -23.37 5.51
C LEU A 374 -6.09 -23.50 5.54
N SER A 375 -6.78 -22.58 6.21
CA SER A 375 -8.25 -22.58 6.27
C SER A 375 -8.89 -22.37 4.89
N ILE A 376 -8.28 -21.57 3.99
CA ILE A 376 -8.72 -21.46 2.58
C ILE A 376 -8.65 -22.82 1.90
N VAL A 377 -7.51 -23.50 2.02
CA VAL A 377 -7.31 -24.80 1.38
C VAL A 377 -8.33 -25.83 1.86
N LEU A 378 -8.54 -25.90 3.18
CA LEU A 378 -9.50 -26.84 3.77
C LEU A 378 -10.95 -26.54 3.35
N LEU A 379 -11.37 -25.28 3.42
CA LEU A 379 -12.72 -24.87 3.04
C LEU A 379 -12.97 -25.00 1.52
N ALA A 380 -11.95 -24.74 0.70
CA ALA A 380 -12.04 -24.89 -0.74
C ALA A 380 -12.32 -26.33 -1.17
N MET A 381 -11.92 -27.33 -0.36
CA MET A 381 -12.19 -28.74 -0.64
C MET A 381 -13.66 -29.15 -0.47
N LEU A 382 -14.48 -28.32 0.19
CA LEU A 382 -15.89 -28.63 0.47
C LEU A 382 -16.77 -28.58 -0.78
N LYS A 383 -16.44 -27.74 -1.76
CA LYS A 383 -17.21 -27.61 -3.01
C LYS A 383 -16.35 -27.83 -4.24
N ALA A 384 -16.91 -28.48 -5.26
CA ALA A 384 -16.22 -28.77 -6.52
C ALA A 384 -15.72 -27.50 -7.25
N GLU A 385 -16.48 -26.40 -7.17
CA GLU A 385 -16.19 -25.12 -7.83
C GLU A 385 -14.93 -24.41 -7.28
N THR A 386 -14.65 -24.60 -6.00
CA THR A 386 -13.54 -23.96 -5.27
C THR A 386 -12.38 -24.92 -5.02
N ARG A 387 -12.57 -26.23 -5.24
CA ARG A 387 -11.61 -27.28 -4.92
C ARG A 387 -10.27 -27.07 -5.63
N PHE A 388 -9.19 -27.12 -4.86
CA PHE A 388 -7.85 -27.15 -5.41
C PHE A 388 -7.55 -28.51 -6.04
N THR A 389 -7.18 -28.49 -7.32
CA THR A 389 -6.46 -29.59 -7.95
C THR A 389 -4.97 -29.45 -7.64
N PHE A 390 -4.19 -30.53 -7.78
CA PHE A 390 -2.73 -30.46 -7.58
C PHE A 390 -2.09 -29.36 -8.45
N LYS A 391 -2.55 -29.22 -9.70
CA LYS A 391 -2.10 -28.17 -10.60
C LYS A 391 -2.44 -26.77 -10.10
N SER A 392 -3.69 -26.53 -9.69
CA SER A 392 -4.11 -25.20 -9.19
C SER A 392 -3.45 -24.86 -7.86
N PHE A 393 -3.13 -25.84 -7.02
CA PHE A 393 -2.37 -25.64 -5.79
C PHE A 393 -0.94 -25.17 -6.07
N ILE A 394 -0.23 -25.86 -6.99
CA ILE A 394 1.11 -25.42 -7.42
C ILE A 394 1.05 -24.03 -8.08
N GLU A 395 0.03 -23.77 -8.88
CA GLU A 395 -0.16 -22.44 -9.50
C GLU A 395 -0.41 -21.35 -8.45
N ALA A 396 -1.09 -21.64 -7.33
CA ALA A 396 -1.27 -20.70 -6.21
C ALA A 396 0.08 -20.40 -5.52
N LEU A 397 0.93 -21.41 -5.29
CA LEU A 397 2.27 -21.23 -4.74
C LEU A 397 3.16 -20.39 -5.67
N VAL A 398 3.14 -20.68 -6.96
CA VAL A 398 3.88 -19.89 -7.97
C VAL A 398 3.35 -18.44 -8.03
N ALA A 399 2.03 -18.25 -7.96
CA ALA A 399 1.40 -16.93 -7.95
C ALA A 399 1.80 -16.13 -6.71
N SER A 400 1.91 -16.78 -5.54
CA SER A 400 2.41 -16.15 -4.30
C SER A 400 3.81 -15.58 -4.47
N SER A 401 4.73 -16.38 -5.01
CA SER A 401 6.11 -15.95 -5.28
C SER A 401 6.16 -14.81 -6.31
N ARG A 402 5.37 -14.88 -7.38
CA ARG A 402 5.29 -13.79 -8.38
C ARG A 402 4.71 -12.51 -7.79
N GLY A 403 3.69 -12.61 -6.95
CA GLY A 403 3.10 -11.46 -6.25
C GLY A 403 4.09 -10.76 -5.31
N ALA A 404 5.06 -11.50 -4.77
CA ALA A 404 6.08 -10.96 -3.87
C ALA A 404 7.19 -10.18 -4.61
N LEU A 405 7.41 -10.38 -5.92
CA LEU A 405 8.59 -9.86 -6.64
C LEU A 405 8.71 -8.34 -6.53
N MET A 406 7.66 -7.62 -6.87
CA MET A 406 7.66 -6.16 -6.89
C MET A 406 7.89 -5.58 -5.48
N VAL A 407 7.14 -6.07 -4.49
CA VAL A 407 7.22 -5.54 -3.11
C VAL A 407 8.59 -5.84 -2.51
N SER A 408 9.13 -7.04 -2.72
CA SER A 408 10.43 -7.44 -2.18
C SER A 408 11.60 -6.69 -2.85
N ALA A 409 11.55 -6.48 -4.17
CA ALA A 409 12.53 -5.63 -4.86
C ALA A 409 12.53 -4.20 -4.30
N CYS A 410 11.33 -3.64 -4.09
CA CYS A 410 11.17 -2.33 -3.45
C CYS A 410 11.71 -2.31 -2.02
N CYS A 411 11.48 -3.35 -1.22
CA CYS A 411 11.98 -3.44 0.15
C CYS A 411 13.51 -3.50 0.18
N ALA A 412 14.15 -4.26 -0.72
CA ALA A 412 15.61 -4.31 -0.84
C ALA A 412 16.21 -2.94 -1.20
N CYS A 413 15.62 -2.26 -2.19
CA CYS A 413 16.03 -0.91 -2.59
C CYS A 413 15.79 0.13 -1.48
N SER A 414 14.66 0.03 -0.77
CA SER A 414 14.39 0.91 0.39
C SER A 414 15.37 0.66 1.53
N GLY A 415 15.83 -0.58 1.70
CA GLY A 415 16.91 -0.91 2.61
C GLY A 415 18.19 -0.14 2.31
N LEU A 416 18.58 -0.04 1.02
CA LEU A 416 19.71 0.82 0.60
C LEU A 416 19.49 2.28 0.99
N ILE A 417 18.28 2.82 0.76
CA ILE A 417 17.95 4.21 1.10
C ILE A 417 18.06 4.42 2.61
N VAL A 418 17.42 3.59 3.42
CA VAL A 418 17.46 3.68 4.89
C VAL A 418 18.88 3.53 5.42
N GLY A 419 19.66 2.59 4.86
CA GLY A 419 21.06 2.40 5.22
C GLY A 419 21.89 3.67 4.97
N VAL A 420 21.75 4.30 3.80
CA VAL A 420 22.45 5.56 3.53
C VAL A 420 21.96 6.69 4.45
N LEU A 421 20.66 6.79 4.70
CA LEU A 421 20.11 7.81 5.61
C LEU A 421 20.65 7.65 7.04
N SER A 422 20.78 6.41 7.52
CA SER A 422 21.33 6.14 8.86
C SER A 422 22.85 6.41 8.90
N LEU A 423 23.59 5.99 7.88
CA LEU A 423 25.04 6.18 7.78
C LEU A 423 25.43 7.66 7.74
N THR A 424 24.74 8.46 6.92
CA THR A 424 25.07 9.86 6.68
C THR A 424 24.45 10.82 7.69
N GLY A 425 23.44 10.38 8.43
CA GLY A 425 22.69 11.23 9.36
C GLY A 425 21.89 12.36 8.70
N ILE A 426 21.69 12.32 7.36
CA ILE A 426 20.96 13.38 6.63
C ILE A 426 19.52 13.52 7.13
N GLY A 427 18.93 12.45 7.67
CA GLY A 427 17.61 12.49 8.28
C GLY A 427 17.49 13.52 9.41
N TYR A 428 18.49 13.62 10.28
CA TYR A 428 18.53 14.63 11.36
C TYR A 428 18.63 16.05 10.81
N LYS A 429 19.40 16.27 9.72
CA LYS A 429 19.50 17.59 9.07
C LYS A 429 18.19 18.00 8.45
N PHE A 430 17.50 17.06 7.79
CA PHE A 430 16.19 17.27 7.23
C PHE A 430 15.13 17.62 8.29
N ILE A 431 15.11 16.88 9.40
CA ILE A 431 14.23 17.15 10.56
C ILE A 431 14.48 18.56 11.09
N ASN A 432 15.74 18.93 11.31
CA ASN A 432 16.09 20.26 11.82
C ASN A 432 15.67 21.37 10.83
N LEU A 433 15.90 21.19 9.53
CA LEU A 433 15.49 22.15 8.51
C LEU A 433 13.97 22.38 8.52
N ILE A 434 13.18 21.29 8.50
CA ILE A 434 11.71 21.38 8.53
C ILE A 434 11.22 21.98 9.82
N THR A 435 11.82 21.63 10.96
CA THR A 435 11.45 22.21 12.27
C THR A 435 11.73 23.71 12.32
N ILE A 436 12.88 24.17 11.79
CA ILE A 436 13.19 25.60 11.70
C ILE A 436 12.19 26.32 10.80
N LEU A 437 11.86 25.76 9.63
CA LEU A 437 10.87 26.34 8.71
C LEU A 437 9.46 26.38 9.29
N ALA A 438 9.09 25.40 10.10
CA ALA A 438 7.79 25.34 10.75
C ALA A 438 7.69 26.26 11.97
N GLY A 439 8.83 26.66 12.55
CA GLY A 439 8.85 27.38 13.83
C GLY A 439 8.14 26.58 14.91
N ASP A 440 7.31 27.27 15.73
CA ASP A 440 6.54 26.63 16.80
C ASP A 440 5.17 26.07 16.34
N SER A 441 4.89 26.12 15.02
CA SER A 441 3.59 25.72 14.49
C SER A 441 3.56 24.23 14.11
N LEU A 442 2.88 23.41 14.90
CA LEU A 442 2.61 22.01 14.58
C LEU A 442 1.85 21.88 13.23
N PHE A 443 0.93 22.80 12.93
CA PHE A 443 0.19 22.80 11.68
C PHE A 443 1.12 22.97 10.47
N LEU A 444 2.04 23.95 10.50
CA LEU A 444 3.00 24.15 9.42
C LEU A 444 3.95 22.94 9.27
N LEU A 445 4.39 22.35 10.38
CA LEU A 445 5.17 21.12 10.36
C LEU A 445 4.45 20.00 9.61
N MET A 446 3.18 19.77 9.93
CA MET A 446 2.34 18.78 9.25
C MET A 446 2.17 19.09 7.77
N VAL A 447 1.98 20.36 7.37
CA VAL A 447 1.88 20.77 5.96
C VAL A 447 3.18 20.45 5.22
N TYR A 448 4.35 20.80 5.77
CA TYR A 448 5.63 20.48 5.13
C TYR A 448 5.86 18.97 5.00
N LEU A 449 5.48 18.20 6.02
CA LEU A 449 5.58 16.73 5.96
C LEU A 449 4.61 16.13 4.95
N MET A 450 3.40 16.65 4.84
CA MET A 450 2.44 16.26 3.80
C MET A 450 3.03 16.50 2.40
N LEU A 451 3.54 17.71 2.14
CA LEU A 451 4.16 18.05 0.86
C LEU A 451 5.38 17.18 0.55
N THR A 452 6.23 16.96 1.54
CA THR A 452 7.37 16.05 1.43
C THR A 452 6.94 14.63 1.09
N SER A 453 5.88 14.13 1.75
CA SER A 453 5.31 12.81 1.49
C SER A 453 4.80 12.68 0.06
N PHE A 454 4.19 13.72 -0.49
CA PHE A 454 3.74 13.71 -1.89
C PHE A 454 4.92 13.72 -2.86
N VAL A 455 5.90 14.59 -2.63
CA VAL A 455 7.09 14.67 -3.50
C VAL A 455 7.86 13.35 -3.51
N LEU A 456 8.13 12.79 -2.34
CA LEU A 456 8.87 11.52 -2.21
C LEU A 456 8.01 10.29 -2.58
N GLY A 457 6.69 10.38 -2.47
CA GLY A 457 5.77 9.30 -2.83
C GLY A 457 5.39 9.26 -4.32
N MET A 458 5.69 10.30 -5.10
CA MET A 458 5.31 10.37 -6.51
C MET A 458 5.96 9.26 -7.35
N GLY A 459 5.14 8.41 -7.95
CA GLY A 459 5.60 7.35 -8.85
C GLY A 459 6.33 6.19 -8.18
N ILE A 460 6.32 6.12 -6.86
CA ILE A 460 6.94 5.05 -6.07
C ILE A 460 5.80 4.23 -5.43
N PRO A 461 5.89 2.88 -5.36
CA PRO A 461 4.90 2.08 -4.64
C PRO A 461 4.79 2.49 -3.16
N THR A 462 3.62 2.26 -2.55
CA THR A 462 3.29 2.74 -1.19
C THR A 462 4.31 2.30 -0.14
N THR A 463 4.81 1.07 -0.23
CA THR A 463 5.76 0.52 0.75
C THR A 463 7.07 1.30 0.82
N PRO A 464 7.82 1.48 -0.29
CA PRO A 464 9.03 2.30 -0.26
C PRO A 464 8.74 3.77 -0.01
N ALA A 465 7.62 4.32 -0.52
CA ALA A 465 7.21 5.68 -0.23
C ALA A 465 7.05 5.90 1.29
N TYR A 466 6.33 5.00 1.96
CA TYR A 466 6.18 5.03 3.41
C TYR A 466 7.53 4.94 4.13
N ILE A 467 8.41 3.99 3.76
CA ILE A 467 9.69 3.79 4.43
C ILE A 467 10.53 5.07 4.38
N VAL A 468 10.68 5.66 3.19
CA VAL A 468 11.49 6.87 2.99
C VAL A 468 10.94 8.04 3.81
N VAL A 469 9.62 8.27 3.71
CA VAL A 469 9.00 9.39 4.43
C VAL A 469 8.94 9.14 5.94
N ALA A 470 8.72 7.90 6.39
CA ALA A 470 8.71 7.55 7.80
C ALA A 470 10.09 7.78 8.45
N THR A 471 11.16 7.41 7.75
CA THR A 471 12.53 7.61 8.26
C THR A 471 12.88 9.10 8.39
N LEU A 472 12.35 9.94 7.51
CA LEU A 472 12.64 11.39 7.50
C LEU A 472 11.61 12.19 8.30
N GLY A 473 10.33 11.85 8.21
CA GLY A 473 9.22 12.68 8.66
C GLY A 473 8.63 12.29 10.01
N ALA A 474 8.49 10.99 10.31
CA ALA A 474 7.90 10.57 11.59
C ALA A 474 8.69 11.10 12.80
N PRO A 475 10.04 11.07 12.83
CA PRO A 475 10.80 11.64 13.94
C PRO A 475 10.58 13.14 14.15
N ALA A 476 10.26 13.92 13.10
CA ALA A 476 9.96 15.34 13.23
C ALA A 476 8.66 15.57 14.02
N LEU A 477 7.60 14.81 13.72
CA LEU A 477 6.33 14.87 14.48
C LEU A 477 6.49 14.36 15.92
N ILE A 478 7.29 13.30 16.12
CA ILE A 478 7.57 12.77 17.47
C ILE A 478 8.30 13.84 18.30
N LYS A 479 9.29 14.52 17.71
CA LYS A 479 9.99 15.64 18.37
C LYS A 479 9.06 16.80 18.72
N ALA A 480 8.02 17.03 17.90
CA ALA A 480 6.97 18.03 18.16
C ALA A 480 5.91 17.56 19.16
N GLY A 481 6.06 16.38 19.78
CA GLY A 481 5.20 15.86 20.84
C GLY A 481 4.11 14.90 20.38
N ALA A 482 4.03 14.54 19.10
CA ALA A 482 3.06 13.54 18.65
C ALA A 482 3.46 12.13 19.13
N PRO A 483 2.51 11.27 19.57
CA PRO A 483 2.78 9.89 19.87
C PRO A 483 3.36 9.15 18.66
N GLN A 484 4.24 8.18 18.89
CA GLN A 484 4.96 7.48 17.82
C GLN A 484 4.03 6.87 16.77
N LEU A 485 2.98 6.15 17.18
CA LEU A 485 2.01 5.56 16.27
C LEU A 485 1.25 6.61 15.45
N VAL A 486 0.90 7.75 16.07
CA VAL A 486 0.23 8.87 15.39
C VAL A 486 1.11 9.45 14.29
N ALA A 487 2.40 9.69 14.58
CA ALA A 487 3.35 10.21 13.61
C ALA A 487 3.54 9.26 12.42
N HIS A 488 3.70 7.97 12.68
CA HIS A 488 3.82 6.95 11.65
C HIS A 488 2.53 6.80 10.83
N MET A 489 1.36 6.88 11.45
CA MET A 489 0.07 6.82 10.78
C MET A 489 -0.14 8.04 9.86
N PHE A 490 0.27 9.24 10.30
CA PHE A 490 0.24 10.46 9.48
C PHE A 490 1.03 10.29 8.19
N VAL A 491 2.27 9.85 8.31
CA VAL A 491 3.14 9.61 7.15
C VAL A 491 2.59 8.53 6.24
N PHE A 492 2.09 7.44 6.80
CA PHE A 492 1.50 6.32 6.05
C PHE A 492 0.28 6.77 5.23
N TYR A 493 -0.57 7.60 5.81
CA TYR A 493 -1.74 8.14 5.13
C TYR A 493 -1.35 8.93 3.88
N TYR A 494 -0.36 9.83 3.98
CA TYR A 494 0.07 10.63 2.82
C TYR A 494 0.87 9.84 1.80
N ALA A 495 1.61 8.81 2.22
CA ALA A 495 2.22 7.86 1.30
C ALA A 495 1.16 7.13 0.44
N ILE A 496 0.01 6.78 1.03
CA ILE A 496 -1.11 6.17 0.30
C ILE A 496 -1.81 7.20 -0.59
N LEU A 497 -2.08 8.40 -0.09
CA LEU A 497 -2.79 9.44 -0.85
C LEU A 497 -2.01 9.96 -2.06
N SER A 498 -0.68 9.78 -2.11
CA SER A 498 0.12 10.08 -3.30
C SER A 498 -0.35 9.34 -4.56
N PHE A 499 -1.03 8.18 -4.41
CA PHE A 499 -1.57 7.38 -5.51
C PHE A 499 -2.79 8.00 -6.21
N ILE A 500 -3.45 8.96 -5.57
CA ILE A 500 -4.60 9.70 -6.14
C ILE A 500 -4.28 11.18 -6.34
N THR A 501 -3.05 11.61 -6.03
CA THR A 501 -2.65 13.02 -6.09
C THR A 501 -1.89 13.33 -7.39
N PRO A 502 -2.38 14.23 -8.27
CA PRO A 502 -1.60 14.71 -9.41
C PRO A 502 -0.26 15.31 -8.97
N PRO A 503 0.81 15.23 -9.81
CA PRO A 503 0.82 14.85 -11.23
C PRO A 503 0.99 13.35 -11.54
N VAL A 504 1.31 12.49 -10.57
CA VAL A 504 1.66 11.07 -10.80
C VAL A 504 0.70 10.13 -10.05
N CYS A 505 -0.57 10.36 -10.14
CA CYS A 505 -1.64 9.61 -9.47
C CYS A 505 -1.86 8.22 -10.11
N VAL A 506 -1.01 7.26 -9.80
CA VAL A 506 -0.95 5.92 -10.43
C VAL A 506 -2.28 5.18 -10.39
N ALA A 507 -3.01 5.22 -9.27
CA ALA A 507 -4.32 4.58 -9.15
C ALA A 507 -5.37 5.26 -10.05
N ALA A 508 -5.35 6.60 -10.12
CA ALA A 508 -6.26 7.34 -10.99
C ALA A 508 -5.93 7.11 -12.47
N PHE A 509 -4.66 6.94 -12.83
CA PHE A 509 -4.26 6.60 -14.20
C PHE A 509 -4.72 5.19 -14.59
N ALA A 510 -4.64 4.22 -13.67
CA ALA A 510 -5.18 2.88 -13.88
C ALA A 510 -6.71 2.91 -14.09
N GLY A 511 -7.43 3.68 -13.24
CA GLY A 511 -8.87 3.89 -13.41
C GLY A 511 -9.23 4.60 -14.72
N ALA A 512 -8.45 5.60 -15.13
CA ALA A 512 -8.62 6.30 -16.39
C ALA A 512 -8.42 5.39 -17.61
N ALA A 513 -7.45 4.48 -17.56
CA ALA A 513 -7.19 3.52 -18.61
C ALA A 513 -8.39 2.57 -18.83
N ILE A 514 -8.99 2.06 -17.76
CA ILE A 514 -10.18 1.21 -17.83
C ILE A 514 -11.43 2.02 -18.25
N ALA A 515 -11.55 3.25 -17.76
CA ALA A 515 -12.67 4.15 -18.09
C ALA A 515 -12.59 4.71 -19.51
N GLU A 516 -11.43 4.59 -20.19
CA GLU A 516 -11.13 5.21 -21.48
C GLU A 516 -11.26 6.74 -21.41
N SER A 517 -10.69 7.33 -20.36
CA SER A 517 -10.79 8.75 -20.06
C SER A 517 -9.43 9.43 -19.96
N LYS A 518 -9.42 10.77 -19.93
CA LYS A 518 -8.18 11.54 -19.77
C LYS A 518 -7.60 11.33 -18.37
N ALA A 519 -6.35 10.88 -18.29
CA ALA A 519 -5.67 10.52 -17.05
C ALA A 519 -5.63 11.69 -16.03
N MET A 520 -5.25 12.90 -16.47
CA MET A 520 -5.17 14.06 -15.58
C MET A 520 -6.53 14.54 -15.09
N GLU A 521 -7.58 14.50 -15.94
CA GLU A 521 -8.93 14.84 -15.54
C GLU A 521 -9.43 13.87 -14.45
N THR A 522 -9.22 12.58 -14.65
CA THR A 522 -9.52 11.53 -13.67
C THR A 522 -8.75 11.77 -12.37
N GLY A 523 -7.48 12.15 -12.45
CA GLY A 523 -6.65 12.47 -11.29
C GLY A 523 -7.17 13.64 -10.46
N PHE A 524 -7.57 14.75 -11.10
CA PHE A 524 -8.15 15.89 -10.38
C PHE A 524 -9.52 15.57 -9.76
N ILE A 525 -10.33 14.75 -10.43
CA ILE A 525 -11.59 14.28 -9.83
C ILE A 525 -11.31 13.36 -8.65
N ALA A 526 -10.30 12.47 -8.74
CA ALA A 526 -9.90 11.60 -7.65
C ALA A 526 -9.40 12.42 -6.45
N LEU A 527 -8.58 13.45 -6.67
CA LEU A 527 -8.14 14.38 -5.64
C LEU A 527 -9.35 15.05 -4.94
N LYS A 528 -10.34 15.53 -5.72
CA LYS A 528 -11.56 16.12 -5.17
C LYS A 528 -12.34 15.11 -4.32
N LEU A 529 -12.54 13.89 -4.81
CA LEU A 529 -13.25 12.83 -4.08
C LEU A 529 -12.50 12.37 -2.83
N GLY A 530 -11.17 12.40 -2.86
CA GLY A 530 -10.32 12.05 -1.73
C GLY A 530 -10.08 13.19 -0.72
N ILE A 531 -10.62 14.39 -0.92
CA ILE A 531 -10.24 15.59 -0.14
C ILE A 531 -10.38 15.40 1.37
N VAL A 532 -11.41 14.70 1.82
CA VAL A 532 -11.63 14.43 3.25
C VAL A 532 -10.49 13.58 3.81
N ALA A 533 -9.98 12.64 3.03
CA ALA A 533 -8.86 11.80 3.43
C ALA A 533 -7.57 12.60 3.67
N PHE A 534 -7.39 13.76 3.03
CA PHE A 534 -6.27 14.67 3.30
C PHE A 534 -6.41 15.42 4.62
N ILE A 535 -7.62 15.53 5.14
CA ILE A 535 -7.92 16.26 6.38
C ILE A 535 -7.82 15.33 7.59
N VAL A 536 -8.26 14.08 7.47
CA VAL A 536 -8.28 13.10 8.56
C VAL A 536 -6.92 12.95 9.28
N PRO A 537 -5.75 12.94 8.61
CA PRO A 537 -4.47 12.90 9.30
C PRO A 537 -4.20 14.08 10.22
N TYR A 538 -4.62 15.28 9.85
CA TYR A 538 -4.53 16.44 10.75
C TYR A 538 -5.41 16.26 11.99
N MET A 539 -6.64 15.73 11.78
CA MET A 539 -7.57 15.52 12.88
C MET A 539 -6.99 14.55 13.92
N PHE A 540 -6.43 13.41 13.54
CA PHE A 540 -5.92 12.47 14.52
C PHE A 540 -4.56 12.86 15.14
N VAL A 541 -3.79 13.78 14.55
CA VAL A 541 -2.61 14.34 15.21
C VAL A 541 -3.04 15.27 16.35
N TYR A 542 -4.07 16.09 16.14
CA TYR A 542 -4.62 16.95 17.22
C TYR A 542 -5.48 16.15 18.20
N GLN A 543 -6.17 15.12 17.74
CA GLN A 543 -7.07 14.29 18.55
C GLN A 543 -6.71 12.79 18.41
N PRO A 544 -5.69 12.29 19.14
CA PRO A 544 -5.26 10.89 19.06
C PRO A 544 -6.35 9.85 19.37
N ALA A 545 -7.44 10.26 20.03
CA ALA A 545 -8.62 9.43 20.25
C ALA A 545 -9.22 8.85 18.95
N LEU A 546 -9.04 9.53 17.79
CA LEU A 546 -9.41 9.00 16.47
C LEU A 546 -8.60 7.77 16.04
N LEU A 547 -7.44 7.53 16.67
CA LEU A 547 -6.66 6.31 16.51
C LEU A 547 -6.90 5.29 17.64
N GLY A 548 -7.93 5.50 18.45
CA GLY A 548 -8.23 4.63 19.60
C GLY A 548 -7.25 4.81 20.76
N ILE A 549 -6.56 5.96 20.85
CA ILE A 549 -5.63 6.30 21.93
C ILE A 549 -6.34 7.26 22.88
N GLY A 550 -6.72 6.78 24.06
CA GLY A 550 -7.45 7.54 25.08
C GLY A 550 -8.55 6.70 25.72
N GLU A 551 -9.41 7.34 26.51
CA GLU A 551 -10.53 6.69 27.16
C GLU A 551 -11.69 6.42 26.17
N THR A 552 -12.46 5.36 26.43
CA THR A 552 -13.59 4.94 25.55
C THR A 552 -14.59 6.08 25.28
N PRO A 553 -15.01 6.92 26.25
CA PRO A 553 -15.90 8.05 25.97
C PRO A 553 -15.31 9.08 25.02
N GLU A 554 -14.00 9.36 25.14
CA GLU A 554 -13.29 10.30 24.25
C GLU A 554 -13.24 9.77 22.82
N ILE A 555 -12.96 8.47 22.65
CA ILE A 555 -12.94 7.80 21.33
C ILE A 555 -14.31 7.89 20.67
N ILE A 556 -15.37 7.58 21.41
CA ILE A 556 -16.75 7.65 20.90
C ILE A 556 -17.10 9.09 20.51
N TRP A 557 -16.78 10.06 21.36
CA TRP A 557 -17.04 11.47 21.06
C TRP A 557 -16.28 11.95 19.83
N ALA A 558 -14.99 11.66 19.73
CA ALA A 558 -14.16 11.97 18.58
C ALA A 558 -14.70 11.33 17.30
N ALA A 559 -15.17 10.08 17.36
CA ALA A 559 -15.77 9.40 16.22
C ALA A 559 -17.05 10.08 15.74
N ILE A 560 -17.96 10.43 16.66
CA ILE A 560 -19.24 11.12 16.34
C ILE A 560 -18.95 12.49 15.70
N THR A 561 -18.09 13.28 16.31
CA THR A 561 -17.74 14.62 15.81
C THR A 561 -17.07 14.55 14.45
N ALA A 562 -16.16 13.59 14.24
CA ALA A 562 -15.50 13.38 12.95
C ALA A 562 -16.49 12.95 11.86
N ILE A 563 -17.44 12.06 12.15
CA ILE A 563 -18.50 11.64 11.21
C ILE A 563 -19.32 12.86 10.75
N ILE A 564 -19.75 13.70 11.68
CA ILE A 564 -20.52 14.90 11.36
C ILE A 564 -19.68 15.88 10.52
N GLY A 565 -18.42 16.09 10.90
CA GLY A 565 -17.48 16.91 10.14
C GLY A 565 -17.25 16.42 8.71
N VAL A 566 -17.06 15.10 8.54
CA VAL A 566 -16.92 14.44 7.24
C VAL A 566 -18.14 14.68 6.33
N ILE A 567 -19.35 14.55 6.87
CA ILE A 567 -20.59 14.80 6.13
C ILE A 567 -20.67 16.27 5.71
N GLY A 568 -20.31 17.20 6.59
CA GLY A 568 -20.25 18.63 6.29
C GLY A 568 -19.30 18.93 5.15
N ILE A 569 -18.04 18.46 5.23
CA ILE A 569 -17.05 18.68 4.18
C ILE A 569 -17.50 18.06 2.86
N ALA A 570 -18.03 16.83 2.88
CA ALA A 570 -18.55 16.18 1.68
C ALA A 570 -19.68 16.96 1.02
N GLY A 571 -20.61 17.50 1.82
CA GLY A 571 -21.70 18.37 1.34
C GLY A 571 -21.20 19.67 0.73
N GLY A 572 -20.24 20.32 1.37
CA GLY A 572 -19.59 21.53 0.87
C GLY A 572 -18.87 21.29 -0.45
N MET A 573 -18.11 20.19 -0.58
CA MET A 573 -17.35 19.82 -1.78
C MET A 573 -18.23 19.42 -2.96
N GLN A 574 -19.36 18.73 -2.72
CA GLN A 574 -20.31 18.33 -3.77
C GLN A 574 -21.35 19.41 -4.08
N SER A 575 -21.36 20.48 -3.31
CA SER A 575 -22.37 21.55 -3.44
C SER A 575 -23.80 21.02 -3.28
N TRP A 576 -23.98 20.05 -2.41
CA TRP A 576 -25.25 19.39 -2.13
C TRP A 576 -25.27 18.84 -0.69
N LEU A 577 -26.39 18.99 0.00
CA LEU A 577 -26.65 18.31 1.29
C LEU A 577 -28.06 17.68 1.24
N LEU A 578 -29.11 18.44 1.48
CA LEU A 578 -30.50 18.05 1.29
C LEU A 578 -31.07 18.59 -0.03
N CYS A 579 -30.51 19.69 -0.52
CA CYS A 579 -30.71 20.30 -1.82
C CYS A 579 -29.43 21.00 -2.27
N SER A 580 -29.43 21.66 -3.44
CA SER A 580 -28.29 22.44 -3.92
C SER A 580 -27.90 23.53 -2.91
N THR A 581 -26.59 23.64 -2.61
CA THR A 581 -26.03 24.59 -1.65
C THR A 581 -25.69 25.93 -2.34
N SER A 582 -26.00 27.03 -1.69
CA SER A 582 -25.50 28.37 -2.04
C SER A 582 -24.02 28.54 -1.63
N ALA A 583 -23.38 29.63 -2.07
CA ALA A 583 -21.96 29.87 -1.78
C ALA A 583 -21.67 29.97 -0.25
N TRP A 584 -22.52 30.65 0.50
CA TRP A 584 -22.35 30.79 1.95
C TRP A 584 -22.61 29.46 2.69
N GLU A 585 -23.62 28.67 2.25
CA GLU A 585 -23.89 27.33 2.81
C GLU A 585 -22.70 26.40 2.61
N ARG A 586 -22.05 26.45 1.44
CA ARG A 586 -20.82 25.71 1.18
C ARG A 586 -19.69 26.12 2.13
N ALA A 587 -19.49 27.44 2.31
CA ALA A 587 -18.50 27.95 3.25
C ALA A 587 -18.76 27.46 4.68
N PHE A 588 -20.02 27.52 5.13
CA PHE A 588 -20.41 27.05 6.47
C PHE A 588 -20.25 25.53 6.63
N LEU A 589 -20.57 24.74 5.60
CA LEU A 589 -20.34 23.29 5.61
C LEU A 589 -18.85 22.95 5.67
N LEU A 590 -18.00 23.66 4.93
CA LEU A 590 -16.56 23.43 4.93
C LEU A 590 -15.94 23.86 6.26
N ILE A 591 -16.23 25.07 6.74
CA ILE A 591 -15.69 25.58 8.00
C ILE A 591 -16.20 24.74 9.20
N GLY A 592 -17.51 24.47 9.25
CA GLY A 592 -18.11 23.67 10.31
C GLY A 592 -17.66 22.20 10.28
N GLY A 593 -17.33 21.66 9.11
CA GLY A 593 -16.77 20.33 8.98
C GLY A 593 -15.31 20.24 9.42
N LEU A 594 -14.55 21.33 9.34
CA LEU A 594 -13.17 21.41 9.83
C LEU A 594 -13.09 21.66 11.34
N SER A 595 -14.06 22.44 11.87
CA SER A 595 -14.15 22.80 13.29
C SER A 595 -15.13 21.85 13.98
N THR A 596 -14.63 20.85 14.67
CA THR A 596 -15.47 19.85 15.37
C THR A 596 -15.80 20.30 16.80
N ASP A 597 -16.06 21.57 16.97
CA ASP A 597 -16.45 22.22 18.22
C ASP A 597 -17.92 22.72 18.17
N ILE A 598 -18.35 23.43 19.22
CA ILE A 598 -19.71 23.99 19.33
C ILE A 598 -20.01 24.95 18.15
N ILE A 599 -19.01 25.73 17.70
CA ILE A 599 -19.17 26.66 16.58
C ILE A 599 -19.34 25.88 15.28
N GLY A 600 -18.49 24.87 15.05
CA GLY A 600 -18.59 23.99 13.89
C GLY A 600 -19.94 23.30 13.78
N PHE A 601 -20.43 22.74 14.87
CA PHE A 601 -21.78 22.15 14.90
C PHE A 601 -22.88 23.19 14.67
N GLY A 602 -22.76 24.37 15.26
CA GLY A 602 -23.70 25.47 15.02
C GLY A 602 -23.81 25.83 13.55
N LEU A 603 -22.69 25.92 12.84
CA LEU A 603 -22.64 26.19 11.40
C LEU A 603 -23.28 25.07 10.59
N LEU A 604 -22.96 23.80 10.86
CA LEU A 604 -23.52 22.64 10.17
C LEU A 604 -25.04 22.55 10.36
N PHE A 605 -25.52 22.69 11.60
CA PHE A 605 -26.94 22.66 11.92
C PHE A 605 -27.70 23.83 11.31
N SER A 606 -27.13 25.02 11.27
CA SER A 606 -27.77 26.20 10.64
C SER A 606 -28.05 25.96 9.16
N VAL A 607 -27.08 25.39 8.42
CA VAL A 607 -27.27 25.01 7.02
C VAL A 607 -28.35 23.92 6.89
N GLY A 608 -28.30 22.90 7.75
CA GLY A 608 -29.30 21.83 7.77
C GLY A 608 -30.72 22.36 7.96
N ILE A 609 -30.93 23.25 8.92
CA ILE A 609 -32.23 23.87 9.19
C ILE A 609 -32.71 24.68 7.98
N VAL A 610 -31.86 25.57 7.42
CA VAL A 610 -32.19 26.39 6.27
C VAL A 610 -32.59 25.51 5.08
N GLN A 611 -31.88 24.45 4.80
CA GLN A 611 -32.18 23.54 3.71
C GLN A 611 -33.45 22.71 3.95
N MET A 612 -33.74 22.30 5.18
CA MET A 612 -35.02 21.66 5.53
C MET A 612 -36.21 22.61 5.27
N LEU A 613 -36.07 23.86 5.69
CA LEU A 613 -37.09 24.87 5.44
C LEU A 613 -37.30 25.17 3.95
N ARG A 614 -36.20 25.23 3.17
CA ARG A 614 -36.25 25.41 1.71
C ARG A 614 -36.94 24.22 1.04
N ARG A 615 -36.62 22.97 1.44
CA ARG A 615 -37.23 21.76 0.88
C ARG A 615 -38.73 21.66 1.19
N ARG A 616 -39.18 22.13 2.37
CA ARG A 616 -40.61 22.20 2.71
C ARG A 616 -41.39 23.25 1.91
N ARG A 617 -40.70 24.30 1.46
CA ARG A 617 -41.32 25.37 0.66
C ARG A 617 -41.29 25.10 -0.85
N ALA A 618 -40.51 24.14 -1.33
CA ALA A 618 -40.58 23.73 -2.72
C ALA A 618 -41.89 22.98 -2.95
N PRO A 619 -42.75 23.41 -3.90
CA PRO A 619 -43.99 22.72 -4.21
C PRO A 619 -43.63 21.31 -4.64
N ILE A 620 -44.38 20.33 -4.13
CA ILE A 620 -44.34 18.94 -4.60
C ILE A 620 -44.73 19.04 -6.08
N ALA A 621 -43.73 18.99 -6.97
CA ALA A 621 -43.99 18.83 -8.39
C ALA A 621 -44.65 17.47 -8.55
N ALA A 622 -45.93 17.48 -8.87
CA ALA A 622 -46.80 16.33 -9.09
C ALA A 622 -46.33 15.53 -10.32
#